data_5b83d3663b8fe383555e1f542c7c400a
#
_entry.id   5b83d3663b8fe383555e1f542c7c400a
#
_cell.length_a   1.000
_cell.length_b   1.000
_cell.length_c   1.000
_cell.angle_alpha   90.00
_cell.angle_beta   90.00
_cell.angle_gamma   90.00
#
_symmetry.space_group_name_H-M   'P 1'
#
loop_
_entity.id
_entity.type
_entity.pdbx_description
1 polymer ?
#
loop_
_entity_poly.entity_id
_entity_poly.type
_entity_poly.pdbx_seq_one_letter_code
_entity_poly.pdbx_strand_id
1 'polypeptide(L)'
;MSVLTIRYSGNMSDLRDVIIVGSGPAGYTAAIYLGRAGFKPLVIAGALTPGGQLVNTTEVENFPGFPDGVMGPELMDNMQRQAEKFGAEIIWDDVVSVSNDDATGVKTVRVDLGDVSKPVL
;
A
#
# COMPACT_ATOMS: atom_id res chain seq x y z
N MET A 1 -8.65 3.63 19.37
CA MET A 1 -7.87 3.35 18.14
C MET A 1 -8.81 2.92 17.04
N SER A 2 -8.69 3.51 15.87
CA SER A 2 -9.50 3.09 14.72
C SER A 2 -8.91 1.82 14.11
N VAL A 3 -9.75 0.82 13.89
CA VAL A 3 -9.37 -0.42 13.25
C VAL A 3 -9.91 -0.41 11.82
N LEU A 4 -9.07 -0.77 10.87
CA LEU A 4 -9.44 -0.83 9.46
C LEU A 4 -9.81 -2.25 9.08
N THR A 5 -10.93 -2.40 8.40
CA THR A 5 -11.38 -3.68 7.87
C THR A 5 -11.26 -3.63 6.36
N ILE A 6 -10.56 -4.57 5.79
CA ILE A 6 -10.49 -4.73 4.36
C ILE A 6 -11.46 -5.83 3.94
N ARG A 7 -12.19 -5.59 2.86
CA ARG A 7 -13.12 -6.56 2.31
C ARG A 7 -12.80 -6.82 0.86
N TYR A 8 -12.74 -8.07 0.51
CA TYR A 8 -12.60 -8.51 -0.86
C TYR A 8 -13.98 -8.79 -1.46
N SER A 9 -14.07 -8.73 -2.76
CA SER A 9 -15.33 -8.91 -3.47
C SER A 9 -15.98 -10.28 -3.27
N GLY A 10 -15.29 -11.24 -2.73
CA GLY A 10 -15.80 -12.56 -2.41
C GLY A 10 -16.22 -12.76 -0.96
N ASN A 11 -16.60 -11.71 -0.25
CA ASN A 11 -16.99 -11.74 1.16
C ASN A 11 -15.83 -12.03 2.14
N MET A 12 -14.63 -12.02 1.68
CA MET A 12 -13.48 -12.07 2.58
C MET A 12 -13.32 -10.72 3.28
N SER A 13 -13.11 -10.76 4.56
CA SER A 13 -12.76 -9.57 5.32
C SER A 13 -11.58 -9.87 6.22
N ASP A 14 -10.70 -8.89 6.36
CA ASP A 14 -9.49 -8.97 7.14
C ASP A 14 -9.41 -7.71 7.99
N LEU A 15 -9.17 -7.90 9.28
CA LEU A 15 -9.11 -6.80 10.22
C LEU A 15 -7.67 -6.42 10.48
N ARG A 16 -7.33 -5.17 10.19
CA ARG A 16 -5.97 -4.65 10.30
C ARG A 16 -5.94 -3.41 11.18
N ASP A 17 -4.82 -3.19 11.85
CA ASP A 17 -4.61 -1.95 12.60
C ASP A 17 -4.39 -0.77 11.66
N VAL A 18 -3.68 -0.98 10.57
CA VAL A 18 -3.36 0.08 9.61
C VAL A 18 -3.44 -0.46 8.19
N ILE A 19 -4.12 0.28 7.34
CA ILE A 19 -4.13 0.06 5.89
C ILE A 19 -3.63 1.34 5.22
N ILE A 20 -2.67 1.19 4.32
CA ILE A 20 -2.12 2.29 3.53
C ILE A 20 -2.61 2.13 2.11
N VAL A 21 -3.31 3.13 1.62
CA VAL A 21 -3.79 3.16 0.24
C VAL A 21 -2.80 3.95 -0.60
N GLY A 22 -2.14 3.24 -1.49
CA GLY A 22 -1.14 3.84 -2.36
C GLY A 22 0.26 3.32 -2.09
N SER A 23 1.07 3.25 -3.13
CA SER A 23 2.42 2.69 -3.09
C SER A 23 3.47 3.66 -3.64
N GLY A 24 3.18 4.95 -3.62
CA GLY A 24 4.19 5.96 -3.90
C GLY A 24 5.15 6.14 -2.73
N PRO A 25 6.08 7.09 -2.81
CA PRO A 25 7.07 7.31 -1.76
C PRO A 25 6.44 7.56 -0.38
N ALA A 26 5.33 8.29 -0.33
CA ALA A 26 4.65 8.56 0.94
C ALA A 26 4.08 7.28 1.55
N GLY A 27 3.45 6.43 0.74
CA GLY A 27 2.88 5.17 1.22
C GLY A 27 3.94 4.22 1.75
N TYR A 28 5.01 4.02 1.02
CA TYR A 28 6.09 3.16 1.47
C TYR A 28 6.84 3.73 2.67
N THR A 29 7.01 5.05 2.74
CA THR A 29 7.61 5.69 3.91
C THR A 29 6.77 5.42 5.17
N ALA A 30 5.46 5.60 5.07
CA ALA A 30 4.56 5.27 6.17
C ALA A 30 4.66 3.79 6.57
N ALA A 31 4.71 2.90 5.59
CA ALA A 31 4.83 1.46 5.83
C ALA A 31 6.13 1.10 6.55
N ILE A 32 7.23 1.72 6.17
CA ILE A 32 8.53 1.49 6.81
C ILE A 32 8.47 1.90 8.27
N TYR A 33 7.97 3.08 8.55
CA TYR A 33 7.92 3.59 9.94
C TYR A 33 6.96 2.80 10.80
N LEU A 34 5.79 2.45 10.27
CA LEU A 34 4.80 1.64 10.99
C LEU A 34 5.30 0.22 11.23
N GLY A 35 5.96 -0.37 10.23
CA GLY A 35 6.57 -1.69 10.39
C GLY A 35 7.61 -1.71 11.48
N ARG A 36 8.47 -0.70 11.54
CA ARG A 36 9.48 -0.58 12.59
C ARG A 36 8.87 -0.35 13.97
N ALA A 37 7.69 0.24 14.03
CA ALA A 37 6.98 0.46 15.29
C ALA A 37 6.22 -0.79 15.78
N GLY A 38 6.29 -1.89 15.06
CA GLY A 38 5.67 -3.16 15.45
C GLY A 38 4.28 -3.39 14.89
N PHE A 39 3.75 -2.46 14.13
CA PHE A 39 2.52 -2.69 13.37
C PHE A 39 2.84 -3.51 12.13
N LYS A 40 1.84 -4.21 11.62
CA LYS A 40 1.95 -4.92 10.35
C LYS A 40 1.04 -4.24 9.34
N PRO A 41 1.51 -3.14 8.73
CA PRO A 41 0.66 -2.39 7.82
C PRO A 41 0.38 -3.20 6.56
N LEU A 42 -0.84 -3.07 6.06
CA LEU A 42 -1.21 -3.56 4.74
C LEU A 42 -1.13 -2.40 3.76
N VAL A 43 -0.32 -2.54 2.74
CA VAL A 43 -0.21 -1.56 1.66
C VAL A 43 -1.01 -2.06 0.48
N ILE A 44 -1.96 -1.27 0.02
CA ILE A 44 -2.72 -1.58 -1.18
C ILE A 44 -2.12 -0.76 -2.31
N ALA A 45 -1.27 -1.42 -3.09
CA ALA A 45 -0.58 -0.83 -4.23
C ALA A 45 -1.41 -1.02 -5.48
N GLY A 46 -1.75 -0.07 -6.24
CA GLY A 46 -2.59 -0.22 -7.41
C GLY A 46 -2.15 -1.36 -8.36
N ALA A 47 -3.11 -1.96 -9.04
CA ALA A 47 -2.84 -3.10 -9.90
C ALA A 47 -2.07 -2.72 -11.17
N LEU A 48 -2.30 -1.51 -11.70
CA LEU A 48 -1.71 -1.10 -12.97
C LEU A 48 -0.39 -0.34 -12.80
N THR A 49 -0.26 0.46 -11.75
CA THR A 49 0.90 1.33 -11.56
C THR A 49 1.42 1.26 -10.14
N PRO A 50 1.88 0.10 -9.68
CA PRO A 50 2.47 -0.01 -8.36
C PRO A 50 3.74 0.86 -8.30
N GLY A 51 3.95 1.52 -7.14
CA GLY A 51 5.06 2.46 -6.97
C GLY A 51 4.70 3.90 -7.31
N GLY A 52 3.45 4.15 -7.76
CA GLY A 52 2.98 5.49 -8.09
C GLY A 52 3.64 6.06 -9.33
N GLN A 53 3.67 7.38 -9.41
CA GLN A 53 4.18 8.05 -10.61
C GLN A 53 5.70 7.92 -10.80
N LEU A 54 6.46 7.74 -9.73
CA LEU A 54 7.91 7.65 -9.83
C LEU A 54 8.39 6.42 -10.58
N VAL A 55 7.59 5.37 -10.66
CA VAL A 55 7.94 4.17 -11.41
C VAL A 55 8.04 4.43 -12.92
N ASN A 56 7.35 5.47 -13.40
CA ASN A 56 7.34 5.87 -14.80
C ASN A 56 8.34 6.97 -15.12
N THR A 57 9.11 7.42 -14.14
CA THR A 57 10.13 8.46 -14.35
C THR A 57 11.49 7.85 -14.62
N THR A 58 12.38 8.64 -15.20
CA THR A 58 13.77 8.21 -15.40
C THR A 58 14.60 8.57 -14.17
N GLU A 59 14.96 9.82 -14.01
CA GLU A 59 15.80 10.27 -12.90
C GLU A 59 15.02 11.15 -11.94
N VAL A 60 15.17 10.87 -10.63
CA VAL A 60 14.58 11.66 -9.56
C VAL A 60 15.70 12.41 -8.87
N GLU A 61 15.65 13.74 -8.95
CA GLU A 61 16.71 14.60 -8.45
C GLU A 61 16.44 15.20 -7.09
N ASN A 62 15.19 15.15 -6.66
CA ASN A 62 14.71 15.85 -5.46
C ASN A 62 14.24 14.93 -4.34
N PHE A 63 14.60 13.66 -4.40
CA PHE A 63 14.35 12.78 -3.27
C PHE A 63 15.51 12.90 -2.28
N PRO A 64 15.25 13.21 -1.00
CA PRO A 64 16.30 13.42 -0.04
C PRO A 64 17.21 12.19 0.13
N GLY A 65 18.50 12.42 0.24
CA GLY A 65 19.49 11.37 0.42
C GLY A 65 20.20 10.93 -0.86
N PHE A 66 19.79 11.48 -2.01
CA PHE A 66 20.40 11.15 -3.31
C PHE A 66 20.87 12.44 -4.00
N PRO A 67 22.03 12.98 -3.59
CA PRO A 67 22.48 14.28 -4.11
C PRO A 67 22.75 14.27 -5.62
N ASP A 68 23.08 13.12 -6.16
CA ASP A 68 23.33 12.96 -7.60
C ASP A 68 22.17 12.35 -8.36
N GLY A 69 20.99 12.26 -7.69
CA GLY A 69 19.80 11.66 -8.29
C GLY A 69 19.73 10.16 -8.13
N VAL A 70 18.57 9.60 -8.42
CA VAL A 70 18.32 8.17 -8.41
C VAL A 70 17.27 7.84 -9.46
N MET A 71 17.38 6.69 -10.11
CA MET A 71 16.35 6.27 -11.05
C MET A 71 15.04 5.96 -10.32
N GLY A 72 13.93 6.46 -10.87
CA GLY A 72 12.62 6.27 -10.24
C GLY A 72 12.27 4.81 -9.97
N PRO A 73 12.37 3.91 -10.96
CA PRO A 73 12.09 2.49 -10.75
C PRO A 73 12.97 1.85 -9.67
N GLU A 74 14.27 2.20 -9.64
CA GLU A 74 15.19 1.71 -8.62
C GLU A 74 14.80 2.20 -7.23
N LEU A 75 14.47 3.48 -7.10
CA LEU A 75 14.04 4.04 -5.83
C LEU A 75 12.80 3.33 -5.30
N MET A 76 11.80 3.12 -6.16
CA MET A 76 10.55 2.49 -5.75
C MET A 76 10.73 1.03 -5.40
N ASP A 77 11.58 0.30 -6.13
CA ASP A 77 11.92 -1.08 -5.79
C ASP A 77 12.61 -1.15 -4.42
N ASN A 78 13.54 -0.25 -4.16
CA ASN A 78 14.24 -0.20 -2.88
C ASN A 78 13.28 0.11 -1.73
N MET A 79 12.35 1.04 -1.92
CA MET A 79 11.37 1.40 -0.89
C MET A 79 10.41 0.24 -0.60
N GLN A 80 9.97 -0.47 -1.64
CA GLN A 80 9.13 -1.65 -1.48
C GLN A 80 9.84 -2.72 -0.65
N ARG A 81 11.06 -3.07 -1.03
CA ARG A 81 11.84 -4.08 -0.32
C ARG A 81 12.11 -3.68 1.12
N GLN A 82 12.33 -2.40 1.36
CA GLN A 82 12.54 -1.89 2.70
C GLN A 82 11.27 -1.99 3.55
N ALA A 83 10.11 -1.67 2.98
CA ALA A 83 8.83 -1.83 3.67
C ALA A 83 8.56 -3.29 4.02
N GLU A 84 8.78 -4.20 3.08
CA GLU A 84 8.60 -5.63 3.29
C GLU A 84 9.58 -6.18 4.35
N LYS A 85 10.80 -5.68 4.36
CA LYS A 85 11.79 -6.06 5.38
C LYS A 85 11.29 -5.79 6.80
N PHE A 86 10.53 -4.73 7.01
CA PHE A 86 9.98 -4.37 8.30
C PHE A 86 8.58 -4.92 8.55
N GLY A 87 8.11 -5.81 7.70
CA GLY A 87 6.89 -6.57 7.95
C GLY A 87 5.64 -6.04 7.26
N ALA A 88 5.75 -5.08 6.35
CA ALA A 88 4.61 -4.65 5.57
C ALA A 88 4.16 -5.76 4.63
N GLU A 89 2.85 -5.93 4.53
CA GLU A 89 2.23 -6.79 3.52
C GLU A 89 1.75 -5.90 2.38
N ILE A 90 1.98 -6.33 1.14
CA ILE A 90 1.64 -5.54 -0.03
C ILE A 90 0.71 -6.36 -0.92
N ILE A 91 -0.42 -5.79 -1.30
CA ILE A 91 -1.32 -6.37 -2.29
C ILE A 91 -1.44 -5.44 -3.49
N TRP A 92 -1.62 -6.02 -4.67
CA TRP A 92 -1.55 -5.32 -5.95
C TRP A 92 -2.94 -5.14 -6.56
N ASP A 93 -3.87 -4.69 -5.74
CA ASP A 93 -5.26 -4.47 -6.12
C ASP A 93 -5.61 -2.99 -6.02
N ASP A 94 -6.73 -2.62 -6.64
CA ASP A 94 -7.20 -1.24 -6.59
C ASP A 94 -8.26 -1.07 -5.52
N VAL A 95 -8.19 0.02 -4.78
CA VAL A 95 -9.22 0.40 -3.82
C VAL A 95 -10.40 1.00 -4.58
N VAL A 96 -11.59 0.47 -4.33
CA VAL A 96 -12.82 0.98 -4.96
C VAL A 96 -13.62 1.86 -4.04
N SER A 97 -13.52 1.69 -2.74
CA SER A 97 -14.22 2.55 -1.78
C SER A 97 -13.62 2.46 -0.40
N VAL A 98 -13.78 3.53 0.35
CA VAL A 98 -13.46 3.59 1.77
C VAL A 98 -14.71 4.12 2.47
N SER A 99 -15.16 3.43 3.52
CA SER A 99 -16.30 3.87 4.32
C SER A 99 -15.95 3.83 5.81
N ASN A 100 -16.66 4.63 6.57
CA ASN A 100 -16.48 4.72 8.00
C ASN A 100 -17.77 4.35 8.71
N ASP A 101 -17.69 3.50 9.73
CA ASP A 101 -18.80 3.24 10.63
C ASP A 101 -18.65 4.17 11.84
N ASP A 102 -19.48 5.18 11.91
CA ASP A 102 -19.40 6.18 12.98
C ASP A 102 -19.69 5.61 14.37
N ALA A 103 -20.47 4.53 14.44
CA ALA A 103 -20.79 3.90 15.73
C ALA A 103 -19.61 3.13 16.32
N THR A 104 -18.82 2.48 15.49
CA THR A 104 -17.71 1.64 15.94
C THR A 104 -16.33 2.25 15.70
N GLY A 105 -16.24 3.26 14.84
CA GLY A 105 -14.97 3.82 14.38
C GLY A 105 -14.21 2.93 13.41
N VAL A 106 -14.79 1.81 13.00
CA VAL A 106 -14.17 0.89 12.06
C VAL A 106 -14.31 1.43 10.65
N LYS A 107 -13.20 1.41 9.90
CA LYS A 107 -13.18 1.81 8.51
C LYS A 107 -13.12 0.57 7.63
N THR A 108 -13.89 0.59 6.56
CA THR A 108 -13.91 -0.51 5.59
C THR A 108 -13.27 -0.04 4.29
N VAL A 109 -12.25 -0.76 3.86
CA VAL A 109 -11.60 -0.54 2.57
C VAL A 109 -12.01 -1.70 1.67
N ARG A 110 -12.62 -1.38 0.54
CA ARG A 110 -13.04 -2.37 -0.44
C ARG A 110 -12.09 -2.33 -1.62
N VAL A 111 -11.62 -3.51 -2.01
CA VAL A 111 -10.70 -3.65 -3.12
C VAL A 111 -11.34 -4.42 -4.25
N ASP A 112 -10.94 -4.08 -5.46
CA ASP A 112 -11.35 -4.78 -6.67
C ASP A 112 -10.32 -5.88 -6.94
N LEU A 113 -10.78 -7.12 -6.91
CA LEU A 113 -9.95 -8.28 -7.22
C LEU A 113 -9.89 -8.58 -8.72
N GLY A 114 -10.43 -7.69 -9.55
CA GLY A 114 -10.46 -7.88 -10.98
C GLY A 114 -11.59 -8.83 -11.40
N ASP A 115 -11.34 -9.68 -12.39
CA ASP A 115 -12.34 -10.63 -12.86
C ASP A 115 -12.54 -11.76 -11.84
N VAL A 116 -13.66 -11.70 -11.12
CA VAL A 116 -13.98 -12.66 -10.06
C VAL A 116 -14.31 -14.06 -10.61
N SER A 117 -14.51 -14.20 -11.92
CA SER A 117 -14.69 -15.49 -12.55
C SER A 117 -13.37 -16.29 -12.65
N LYS A 118 -12.25 -15.62 -12.50
CA LYS A 118 -10.94 -16.26 -12.52
C LYS A 118 -10.52 -16.61 -11.09
N PRO A 119 -9.79 -17.71 -10.91
CA PRO A 119 -9.26 -18.04 -9.59
C PRO A 119 -8.37 -16.90 -9.07
N VAL A 120 -8.63 -16.52 -7.85
CA VAL A 120 -7.76 -15.57 -7.14
C VAL A 120 -6.64 -16.38 -6.51
N LEU A 121 -5.43 -15.99 -6.81
CA LEU A 121 -4.24 -16.66 -6.27
C LEU A 121 -4.01 -16.37 -4.80
#